data_08fb7d624a0c1e4de9db19e7c6ffc2da
#
_entry.id   08fb7d624a0c1e4de9db19e7c6ffc2da
#
_cell.length_a   1.000
_cell.length_b   1.000
_cell.length_c   1.000
_cell.angle_alpha   90.00
_cell.angle_beta   90.00
_cell.angle_gamma   90.00
#
_symmetry.space_group_name_H-M   'P 1'
#
loop_
_entity.id
_entity.type
_entity.pdbx_description
1 polymer ?
#
loop_
_entity_poly.entity_id
_entity_poly.type
_entity_poly.pdbx_seq_one_letter_code
_entity_poly.pdbx_strand_id
1 'polypeptide(L)'
;MSLSQLRKSLRSARRSITSEEREQKSLLLARNLARYLPFRRCKKIAVYLSLPEEVDTSPVIKLAQLLGKAIYLPVINNKVWQNQPMKFALYLPGETPLRENRFGIKEPAVKAGNCIRGIDIDFVCLPVVGFNGRCDRIGMGGGYYDKAFDSRRSQQSTLVGLAFEGQQADFVAARHDVPMRAVITEDRVIERVPRGSSTN
;
A
#
# COMPACT_ATOMS: atom_id res chain seq x y z
N MET A 1 -9.60 12.56 -20.54
CA MET A 1 -9.77 11.14 -20.19
C MET A 1 -10.39 11.05 -18.81
N SER A 2 -11.45 10.23 -18.63
CA SER A 2 -12.06 10.05 -17.30
C SER A 2 -11.13 9.23 -16.37
N LEU A 3 -11.30 9.37 -15.05
CA LEU A 3 -10.55 8.60 -14.04
C LEU A 3 -10.74 7.09 -14.21
N SER A 4 -11.92 6.67 -14.67
CA SER A 4 -12.22 5.26 -14.98
C SER A 4 -11.43 4.75 -16.19
N GLN A 5 -11.34 5.56 -17.24
CA GLN A 5 -10.53 5.23 -18.43
C GLN A 5 -9.04 5.19 -18.11
N LEU A 6 -8.55 6.17 -17.32
CA LEU A 6 -7.16 6.21 -16.86
C LEU A 6 -6.82 4.98 -16.01
N ARG A 7 -7.70 4.60 -15.07
CA ARG A 7 -7.53 3.36 -14.27
C ARG A 7 -7.42 2.12 -15.14
N LYS A 8 -8.29 2.01 -16.17
CA LYS A 8 -8.28 0.87 -17.11
C LYS A 8 -6.96 0.83 -17.89
N SER A 9 -6.49 1.97 -18.41
CA SER A 9 -5.23 2.07 -19.16
C SER A 9 -4.02 1.68 -18.29
N LEU A 10 -3.90 2.23 -17.09
CA LEU A 10 -2.80 1.94 -16.17
C LEU A 10 -2.79 0.47 -15.73
N ARG A 11 -3.97 -0.13 -15.50
CA ARG A 11 -4.06 -1.57 -15.23
C ARG A 11 -3.63 -2.41 -16.42
N SER A 12 -3.99 -2.02 -17.63
CA SER A 12 -3.55 -2.71 -18.85
C SER A 12 -2.04 -2.64 -19.00
N ALA A 13 -1.44 -1.46 -18.86
CA ALA A 13 0.01 -1.28 -18.90
C ALA A 13 0.73 -2.09 -17.81
N ARG A 14 0.18 -2.15 -16.59
CA ARG A 14 0.75 -2.97 -15.50
C ARG A 14 0.68 -4.46 -15.82
N ARG A 15 -0.36 -4.94 -16.50
CA ARG A 15 -0.49 -6.35 -16.91
C ARG A 15 0.46 -6.76 -18.02
N SER A 16 0.94 -5.82 -18.84
CA SER A 16 1.91 -6.11 -19.90
C SER A 16 3.33 -6.29 -19.40
N ILE A 17 3.61 -5.99 -18.13
CA ILE A 17 4.91 -6.26 -17.50
C ILE A 17 5.06 -7.78 -17.33
N THR A 18 6.16 -8.35 -17.85
CA THR A 18 6.44 -9.78 -17.73
C THR A 18 6.71 -10.18 -16.27
N SER A 19 6.65 -11.47 -15.98
CA SER A 19 6.93 -11.98 -14.62
C SER A 19 8.36 -11.65 -14.18
N GLU A 20 9.32 -11.81 -15.08
CA GLU A 20 10.75 -11.55 -14.86
C GLU A 20 11.01 -10.06 -14.60
N GLU A 21 10.44 -9.18 -15.43
CA GLU A 21 10.54 -7.73 -15.23
C GLU A 21 9.90 -7.30 -13.91
N ARG A 22 8.76 -7.90 -13.56
CA ARG A 22 8.05 -7.61 -12.30
C ARG A 22 8.90 -7.99 -11.10
N GLU A 23 9.50 -9.18 -11.11
CA GLU A 23 10.39 -9.64 -10.06
C GLU A 23 11.57 -8.69 -9.88
N GLN A 24 12.27 -8.36 -10.98
CA GLN A 24 13.41 -7.44 -10.96
C GLN A 24 13.02 -6.05 -10.44
N LYS A 25 11.95 -5.47 -10.96
CA LYS A 25 11.44 -4.17 -10.51
C LYS A 25 11.02 -4.19 -9.04
N SER A 26 10.40 -5.26 -8.57
CA SER A 26 9.98 -5.40 -7.17
C SER A 26 11.19 -5.52 -6.22
N LEU A 27 12.28 -6.17 -6.63
CA LEU A 27 13.53 -6.22 -5.89
C LEU A 27 14.20 -4.84 -5.80
N LEU A 28 14.26 -4.09 -6.91
CA LEU A 28 14.79 -2.72 -6.93
C LEU A 28 13.95 -1.79 -6.05
N LEU A 29 12.62 -1.89 -6.12
CA LEU A 29 11.71 -1.14 -5.27
C LEU A 29 11.97 -1.45 -3.78
N ALA A 30 12.11 -2.71 -3.41
CA ALA A 30 12.42 -3.10 -2.03
C ALA A 30 13.79 -2.54 -1.56
N ARG A 31 14.78 -2.44 -2.46
CA ARG A 31 16.07 -1.79 -2.21
C ARG A 31 15.92 -0.29 -1.95
N ASN A 32 15.07 0.41 -2.71
CA ASN A 32 14.78 1.82 -2.50
C ASN A 32 14.02 2.03 -1.17
N LEU A 33 13.07 1.14 -0.85
CA LEU A 33 12.37 1.15 0.44
C LEU A 33 13.33 0.95 1.62
N ALA A 34 14.32 0.05 1.49
CA ALA A 34 15.33 -0.20 2.52
C ALA A 34 16.14 1.05 2.91
N ARG A 35 16.28 1.99 1.99
CA ARG A 35 16.99 3.27 2.20
C ARG A 35 16.09 4.37 2.75
N TYR A 36 14.78 4.19 2.67
CA TYR A 36 13.80 5.19 3.10
C TYR A 36 13.73 5.27 4.63
N LEU A 37 14.11 6.41 5.18
CA LEU A 37 14.29 6.59 6.61
C LEU A 37 13.04 6.27 7.45
N PRO A 38 11.81 6.67 7.08
CA PRO A 38 10.61 6.29 7.81
C PRO A 38 10.40 4.77 7.88
N PHE A 39 10.69 4.03 6.80
CA PHE A 39 10.65 2.57 6.82
C PHE A 39 11.69 1.98 7.78
N ARG A 40 12.90 2.51 7.79
CA ARG A 40 13.96 2.02 8.69
C ARG A 40 13.58 2.17 10.16
N ARG A 41 12.94 3.27 10.52
CA ARG A 41 12.57 3.63 11.90
C ARG A 41 11.30 2.96 12.41
N CYS A 42 10.40 2.53 11.55
CA CYS A 42 9.14 1.91 11.96
C CYS A 42 9.37 0.56 12.64
N LYS A 43 8.52 0.24 13.61
CA LYS A 43 8.47 -1.06 14.29
C LYS A 43 7.36 -1.94 13.75
N LYS A 44 6.21 -1.36 13.42
CA LYS A 44 5.02 -2.02 12.87
C LYS A 44 4.82 -1.60 11.43
N ILE A 45 4.79 -2.56 10.51
CA ILE A 45 4.52 -2.33 9.09
C ILE A 45 3.27 -3.08 8.66
N ALA A 46 2.36 -2.42 7.96
CA ALA A 46 1.35 -3.09 7.16
C ALA A 46 1.82 -3.22 5.72
N VAL A 47 1.61 -4.40 5.16
CA VAL A 47 1.86 -4.69 3.75
C VAL A 47 0.69 -5.51 3.21
N TYR A 48 0.45 -5.52 1.92
CA TYR A 48 -0.56 -6.37 1.29
C TYR A 48 0.10 -7.59 0.63
N LEU A 49 -0.66 -8.67 0.46
CA LEU A 49 -0.24 -9.77 -0.42
C LEU A 49 -0.64 -9.40 -1.84
N SER A 50 0.33 -9.34 -2.72
CA SER A 50 0.17 -8.84 -4.09
C SER A 50 -0.66 -9.77 -4.97
N LEU A 51 -1.50 -9.18 -5.82
CA LEU A 51 -2.08 -9.86 -6.97
C LEU A 51 -1.01 -10.07 -8.06
N PRO A 52 -1.21 -11.00 -9.00
CA PRO A 52 -0.20 -11.31 -10.03
C PRO A 52 0.28 -10.12 -10.85
N GLU A 53 -0.56 -9.11 -11.05
CA GLU A 53 -0.19 -7.91 -11.79
C GLU A 53 0.33 -6.76 -10.91
N GLU A 54 0.36 -6.89 -9.58
CA GLU A 54 0.84 -5.86 -8.67
C GLU A 54 2.35 -5.95 -8.43
N VAL A 55 2.92 -4.92 -7.80
CA VAL A 55 4.27 -5.01 -7.23
C VAL A 55 4.33 -6.22 -6.32
N ASP A 56 5.28 -7.12 -6.54
CA ASP A 56 5.48 -8.24 -5.62
C ASP A 56 6.02 -7.73 -4.29
N THR A 57 5.24 -7.95 -3.24
CA THR A 57 5.57 -7.51 -1.89
C THR A 57 6.41 -8.52 -1.10
N SER A 58 6.69 -9.69 -1.65
CA SER A 58 7.51 -10.73 -0.99
C SER A 58 8.90 -10.22 -0.60
N PRO A 59 9.63 -9.44 -1.45
CA PRO A 59 10.91 -8.85 -1.06
C PRO A 59 10.78 -7.85 0.11
N VAL A 60 9.68 -7.09 0.16
CA VAL A 60 9.39 -6.14 1.25
C VAL A 60 9.10 -6.88 2.54
N ILE A 61 8.31 -7.94 2.49
CA ILE A 61 8.00 -8.81 3.64
C ILE A 61 9.30 -9.43 4.19
N LYS A 62 10.12 -10.01 3.31
CA LYS A 62 11.41 -10.60 3.70
C LYS A 62 12.34 -9.56 4.34
N LEU A 63 12.42 -8.37 3.77
CA LEU A 63 13.20 -7.27 4.33
C LEU A 63 12.70 -6.86 5.73
N ALA A 64 11.38 -6.74 5.90
CA ALA A 64 10.77 -6.41 7.18
C ALA A 64 11.06 -7.48 8.25
N GLN A 65 11.00 -8.77 7.88
CA GLN A 65 11.39 -9.88 8.77
C GLN A 65 12.85 -9.78 9.20
N LEU A 66 13.77 -9.59 8.25
CA LEU A 66 15.21 -9.46 8.53
C LEU A 66 15.52 -8.30 9.48
N LEU A 67 14.70 -7.25 9.43
CA LEU A 67 14.83 -6.07 10.30
C LEU A 67 14.04 -6.20 11.62
N GLY A 68 13.46 -7.36 11.92
CA GLY A 68 12.73 -7.62 13.17
C GLY A 68 11.45 -6.80 13.32
N LYS A 69 10.82 -6.37 12.21
CA LYS A 69 9.59 -5.59 12.25
C LYS A 69 8.36 -6.48 12.44
N ALA A 70 7.38 -6.01 13.20
CA ALA A 70 6.07 -6.65 13.28
C ALA A 70 5.30 -6.38 11.98
N ILE A 71 4.98 -7.44 11.24
CA ILE A 71 4.32 -7.36 9.94
C ILE A 71 2.84 -7.61 10.11
N TYR A 72 2.02 -6.77 9.50
CA TYR A 72 0.57 -6.86 9.50
C TYR A 72 0.03 -6.94 8.08
N LEU A 73 -0.99 -7.77 7.88
CA LEU A 73 -1.74 -7.84 6.62
C LEU A 73 -3.16 -7.30 6.81
N PRO A 74 -3.74 -6.67 5.76
CA PRO A 74 -5.12 -6.24 5.79
C PRO A 74 -6.07 -7.43 5.86
N VAL A 75 -7.13 -7.28 6.67
CA VAL A 75 -8.24 -8.22 6.79
C VAL A 75 -9.53 -7.47 6.50
N ILE A 76 -10.26 -7.93 5.50
CA ILE A 76 -11.50 -7.32 5.05
C ILE A 76 -12.67 -8.15 5.58
N ASN A 77 -13.44 -7.58 6.49
CA ASN A 77 -14.63 -8.24 7.00
C ASN A 77 -15.84 -7.29 7.03
N ASN A 78 -16.86 -7.63 6.26
CA ASN A 78 -18.04 -6.77 6.11
C ASN A 78 -19.11 -6.96 7.20
N LYS A 79 -19.05 -8.05 7.98
CA LYS A 79 -20.12 -8.39 8.91
C LYS A 79 -19.85 -8.00 10.37
N VAL A 80 -18.58 -7.87 10.76
CA VAL A 80 -18.19 -7.77 12.17
C VAL A 80 -17.77 -6.36 12.59
N TRP A 81 -17.32 -5.51 11.66
CA TRP A 81 -16.77 -4.20 11.99
C TRP A 81 -17.64 -3.08 11.40
N GLN A 82 -18.72 -2.78 12.10
CA GLN A 82 -19.53 -1.60 11.78
C GLN A 82 -18.62 -0.37 11.72
N ASN A 83 -18.64 0.36 10.60
CA ASN A 83 -17.85 1.57 10.32
C ASN A 83 -16.34 1.41 10.07
N GLN A 84 -15.76 0.20 10.12
CA GLN A 84 -14.37 -0.03 9.74
C GLN A 84 -14.26 -1.22 8.78
N PRO A 85 -14.28 -0.99 7.46
CA PRO A 85 -14.33 -2.07 6.48
C PRO A 85 -13.02 -2.89 6.40
N MET A 86 -11.93 -2.42 7.02
CA MET A 86 -10.63 -3.07 7.02
C MET A 86 -9.92 -2.86 8.36
N LYS A 87 -9.33 -3.93 8.89
CA LYS A 87 -8.39 -3.95 10.00
C LYS A 87 -7.12 -4.70 9.59
N PHE A 88 -6.19 -4.85 10.50
CA PHE A 88 -4.90 -5.46 10.24
C PHE A 88 -4.58 -6.53 11.26
N ALA A 89 -4.13 -7.69 10.80
CA ALA A 89 -3.73 -8.80 11.65
C ALA A 89 -2.23 -9.04 11.56
N LEU A 90 -1.62 -9.41 12.70
CA LEU A 90 -0.22 -9.82 12.72
C LEU A 90 -0.02 -11.01 11.78
N TYR A 91 1.05 -10.94 11.02
CA TYR A 91 1.42 -11.95 10.03
C TYR A 91 2.82 -12.48 10.31
N LEU A 92 2.89 -13.77 10.55
CA LEU A 92 4.13 -14.54 10.66
C LEU A 92 4.25 -15.38 9.40
N PRO A 93 5.12 -15.00 8.43
CA PRO A 93 5.28 -15.73 7.18
C PRO A 93 5.64 -17.20 7.42
N GLY A 94 4.88 -18.10 6.78
CA GLY A 94 5.00 -19.55 6.96
C GLY A 94 4.21 -20.13 8.15
N GLU A 95 3.78 -19.33 9.11
CA GLU A 95 3.08 -19.79 10.31
C GLU A 95 1.61 -19.34 10.34
N THR A 96 1.34 -18.09 9.94
CA THR A 96 -0.04 -17.56 9.96
C THR A 96 -0.89 -18.24 8.88
N PRO A 97 -1.98 -18.94 9.23
CA PRO A 97 -2.87 -19.51 8.25
C PRO A 97 -3.56 -18.40 7.45
N LEU A 98 -3.64 -18.60 6.14
CA LEU A 98 -4.30 -17.67 5.22
C LEU A 98 -5.60 -18.26 4.70
N ARG A 99 -6.57 -17.41 4.42
CA ARG A 99 -7.82 -17.74 3.72
C ARG A 99 -8.04 -16.76 2.58
N GLU A 100 -8.80 -17.12 1.59
CA GLU A 100 -9.26 -16.20 0.55
C GLU A 100 -10.47 -15.40 1.04
N ASN A 101 -10.44 -14.11 0.79
CA ASN A 101 -11.59 -13.24 1.00
C ASN A 101 -12.50 -13.22 -0.25
N ARG A 102 -13.62 -12.49 -0.19
CA ARG A 102 -14.57 -12.37 -1.31
C ARG A 102 -14.01 -11.80 -2.61
N PHE A 103 -12.80 -11.27 -2.61
CA PHE A 103 -12.10 -10.73 -3.78
C PHE A 103 -11.03 -11.68 -4.32
N GLY A 104 -10.94 -12.92 -3.79
CA GLY A 104 -9.89 -13.86 -4.15
C GLY A 104 -8.50 -13.48 -3.59
N ILE A 105 -8.44 -12.53 -2.65
CA ILE A 105 -7.18 -12.09 -2.05
C ILE A 105 -6.95 -12.86 -0.75
N LYS A 106 -5.75 -13.40 -0.58
CA LYS A 106 -5.35 -14.08 0.65
C LYS A 106 -5.24 -13.08 1.80
N GLU A 107 -5.84 -13.41 2.93
CA GLU A 107 -5.78 -12.64 4.18
C GLU A 107 -5.60 -13.57 5.38
N PRO A 108 -5.07 -13.11 6.53
CA PRO A 108 -4.94 -13.92 7.73
C PRO A 108 -6.29 -14.48 8.22
N ALA A 109 -6.33 -15.80 8.47
CA ALA A 109 -7.49 -16.49 9.01
C ALA A 109 -7.57 -16.32 10.53
N VAL A 110 -7.84 -15.10 11.00
CA VAL A 110 -7.83 -14.74 12.43
C VAL A 110 -9.22 -14.36 12.94
N LYS A 111 -9.42 -14.45 14.26
CA LYS A 111 -10.61 -13.92 14.93
C LYS A 111 -10.56 -12.38 14.94
N ALA A 112 -11.72 -11.74 14.92
CA ALA A 112 -11.84 -10.27 14.86
C ALA A 112 -11.13 -9.52 16.01
N GLY A 113 -11.06 -10.12 17.21
CA GLY A 113 -10.38 -9.57 18.37
C GLY A 113 -8.86 -9.50 18.24
N ASN A 114 -8.27 -10.26 17.30
CA ASN A 114 -6.83 -10.29 17.06
C ASN A 114 -6.38 -9.31 15.97
N CYS A 115 -7.22 -8.34 15.61
CA CYS A 115 -6.93 -7.34 14.61
C CYS A 115 -6.78 -5.96 15.25
N ILE A 116 -5.81 -5.18 14.78
CA ILE A 116 -5.59 -3.78 15.17
C ILE A 116 -6.13 -2.83 14.10
N ARG A 117 -6.29 -1.56 14.46
CA ARG A 117 -6.68 -0.50 13.51
C ARG A 117 -5.46 -0.02 12.72
N GLY A 118 -5.68 0.54 11.54
CA GLY A 118 -4.61 1.08 10.73
C GLY A 118 -3.79 2.17 11.44
N ILE A 119 -4.45 3.01 12.25
CA ILE A 119 -3.79 4.09 13.01
C ILE A 119 -2.80 3.60 14.09
N ASP A 120 -2.85 2.32 14.46
CA ASP A 120 -1.95 1.70 15.42
C ASP A 120 -0.68 1.12 14.75
N ILE A 121 -0.50 1.38 13.43
CA ILE A 121 0.61 0.92 12.60
C ILE A 121 1.48 2.12 12.19
N ASP A 122 2.79 1.98 12.30
CA ASP A 122 3.73 3.08 12.05
C ASP A 122 3.89 3.37 10.55
N PHE A 123 3.94 2.32 9.73
CA PHE A 123 4.23 2.39 8.29
C PHE A 123 3.30 1.48 7.50
N VAL A 124 2.68 2.00 6.45
CA VAL A 124 1.69 1.26 5.66
C VAL A 124 2.04 1.31 4.19
N CYS A 125 2.31 0.15 3.61
CA CYS A 125 2.47 -0.03 2.17
C CYS A 125 1.08 -0.15 1.52
N LEU A 126 0.80 0.72 0.55
CA LEU A 126 -0.47 0.78 -0.16
C LEU A 126 -0.33 0.22 -1.57
N PRO A 127 -1.26 -0.64 -2.03
CA PRO A 127 -1.35 -0.99 -3.44
C PRO A 127 -1.83 0.21 -4.25
N VAL A 128 -1.22 0.42 -5.42
CA VAL A 128 -1.47 1.59 -6.27
C VAL A 128 -1.75 1.12 -7.69
N VAL A 129 -2.82 1.63 -8.31
CA VAL A 129 -3.08 1.49 -9.74
C VAL A 129 -2.38 2.59 -10.52
N GLY A 130 -2.38 3.81 -9.99
CA GLY A 130 -1.67 4.95 -10.53
C GLY A 130 -1.38 5.98 -9.45
N PHE A 131 -0.38 6.82 -9.67
CA PHE A 131 0.01 7.89 -8.77
C PHE A 131 0.40 9.14 -9.56
N ASN A 132 0.36 10.30 -8.91
CA ASN A 132 0.82 11.56 -9.49
C ASN A 132 2.04 12.12 -8.73
N GLY A 133 2.66 13.16 -9.26
CA GLY A 133 3.83 13.81 -8.64
C GLY A 133 3.58 14.42 -7.25
N ARG A 134 2.30 14.52 -6.82
CA ARG A 134 1.91 14.96 -5.48
C ARG A 134 1.67 13.81 -4.51
N CYS A 135 2.00 12.59 -4.89
CA CYS A 135 1.73 11.37 -4.13
C CYS A 135 0.23 11.15 -3.82
N ASP A 136 -0.66 11.62 -4.69
CA ASP A 136 -2.04 11.17 -4.68
C ASP A 136 -2.11 9.84 -5.44
N ARG A 137 -3.12 8.99 -5.14
CA ARG A 137 -3.22 7.67 -5.77
C ARG A 137 -4.54 7.42 -6.46
N ILE A 138 -4.50 6.58 -7.47
CA ILE A 138 -5.66 5.88 -8.02
C ILE A 138 -5.65 4.47 -7.44
N GLY A 139 -6.68 4.12 -6.67
CA GLY A 139 -6.88 2.76 -6.16
C GLY A 139 -7.82 1.94 -7.03
N MET A 140 -8.17 0.74 -6.57
CA MET A 140 -9.10 -0.20 -7.24
C MET A 140 -10.59 0.24 -7.17
N GLY A 141 -10.91 1.30 -6.42
CA GLY A 141 -12.26 1.87 -6.32
C GLY A 141 -13.07 1.41 -5.10
N GLY A 142 -12.56 0.51 -4.26
CA GLY A 142 -13.27 0.03 -3.05
C GLY A 142 -13.22 0.97 -1.84
N GLY A 143 -12.29 1.95 -1.83
CA GLY A 143 -12.14 2.93 -0.77
C GLY A 143 -11.76 2.36 0.61
N TYR A 144 -11.23 1.13 0.66
CA TYR A 144 -10.89 0.45 1.93
C TYR A 144 -9.82 1.18 2.71
N TYR A 145 -8.74 1.58 2.04
CA TYR A 145 -7.65 2.31 2.67
C TYR A 145 -8.09 3.73 3.05
N ASP A 146 -8.90 4.41 2.23
CA ASP A 146 -9.40 5.74 2.54
C ASP A 146 -10.27 5.76 3.80
N LYS A 147 -11.11 4.73 3.96
CA LYS A 147 -11.93 4.55 5.17
C LYS A 147 -11.11 4.10 6.39
N ALA A 148 -10.07 3.30 6.20
CA ALA A 148 -9.22 2.83 7.30
C ALA A 148 -8.28 3.92 7.84
N PHE A 149 -7.89 4.86 6.98
CA PHE A 149 -6.95 5.94 7.27
C PHE A 149 -7.57 7.33 7.06
N ASP A 150 -8.86 7.51 7.39
CA ASP A 150 -9.52 8.82 7.31
C ASP A 150 -8.65 9.92 7.98
N SER A 151 -8.34 10.95 7.21
CA SER A 151 -7.35 12.00 7.48
C SER A 151 -7.55 12.75 8.81
N ARG A 152 -8.72 12.66 9.40
CA ARG A 152 -9.02 13.29 10.69
C ARG A 152 -8.42 12.56 11.90
N ARG A 153 -7.94 11.32 11.73
CA ARG A 153 -7.48 10.43 12.81
C ARG A 153 -6.09 9.83 12.59
N SER A 154 -5.49 9.95 11.40
CA SER A 154 -4.33 9.14 11.00
C SER A 154 -3.01 9.90 10.87
N GLN A 155 -2.78 10.96 11.67
CA GLN A 155 -1.50 11.69 11.62
C GLN A 155 -0.28 10.86 12.08
N GLN A 156 -0.48 9.64 12.58
CA GLN A 156 0.59 8.80 13.14
C GLN A 156 1.18 7.80 12.14
N SER A 157 0.41 7.36 11.14
CA SER A 157 0.86 6.34 10.19
C SER A 157 1.50 6.97 8.95
N THR A 158 2.68 6.50 8.57
CA THR A 158 3.32 6.86 7.30
C THR A 158 2.74 6.01 6.17
N LEU A 159 1.90 6.60 5.33
CA LEU A 159 1.29 5.93 4.18
C LEU A 159 2.19 6.04 2.95
N VAL A 160 2.59 4.92 2.36
CA VAL A 160 3.51 4.87 1.22
C VAL A 160 2.96 3.97 0.13
N GLY A 161 2.86 4.51 -1.08
CA GLY A 161 2.47 3.73 -2.25
C GLY A 161 3.62 2.90 -2.79
N LEU A 162 3.36 1.64 -3.12
CA LEU A 162 4.27 0.81 -3.88
C LEU A 162 3.75 0.71 -5.31
N ALA A 163 4.51 1.19 -6.27
CA ALA A 163 4.11 1.26 -7.67
C ALA A 163 5.31 1.08 -8.59
N PHE A 164 5.09 0.62 -9.82
CA PHE A 164 6.10 0.73 -10.88
C PHE A 164 6.11 2.15 -11.43
N GLU A 165 7.29 2.63 -11.86
CA GLU A 165 7.46 3.99 -12.40
C GLU A 165 6.46 4.30 -13.53
N GLY A 166 6.18 3.34 -14.41
CA GLY A 166 5.20 3.46 -15.49
C GLY A 166 3.73 3.62 -15.05
N GLN A 167 3.43 3.60 -13.75
CA GLN A 167 2.12 3.90 -13.20
C GLN A 167 1.93 5.39 -12.84
N GLN A 168 2.94 6.22 -13.10
CA GLN A 168 2.82 7.67 -12.92
C GLN A 168 1.89 8.25 -13.99
N ALA A 169 0.96 9.10 -13.57
CA ALA A 169 0.02 9.79 -14.47
C ALA A 169 -0.48 11.08 -13.83
N ASP A 170 -0.90 12.03 -14.65
CA ASP A 170 -1.51 13.26 -14.19
C ASP A 170 -3.03 13.09 -13.99
N PHE A 171 -3.48 13.36 -12.78
CA PHE A 171 -4.88 13.36 -12.42
C PHE A 171 -5.12 14.23 -11.18
N VAL A 172 -6.38 14.58 -10.97
CA VAL A 172 -6.84 15.26 -9.76
C VAL A 172 -7.47 14.24 -8.82
N ALA A 173 -6.94 14.13 -7.61
CA ALA A 173 -7.49 13.26 -6.58
C ALA A 173 -8.82 13.77 -6.06
N ALA A 174 -9.70 12.88 -5.64
CA ALA A 174 -10.94 13.25 -4.98
C ALA A 174 -10.65 13.80 -3.57
N ARG A 175 -11.55 14.67 -3.09
CA ARG A 175 -11.36 15.38 -1.80
C ARG A 175 -11.29 14.43 -0.58
N HIS A 176 -11.83 13.23 -0.71
CA HIS A 176 -11.87 12.22 0.36
C HIS A 176 -10.74 11.17 0.24
N ASP A 177 -9.92 11.23 -0.83
CA ASP A 177 -8.79 10.33 -0.96
C ASP A 177 -7.70 10.70 0.05
N VAL A 178 -7.24 9.71 0.81
CA VAL A 178 -6.16 9.91 1.77
C VAL A 178 -4.83 10.01 1.01
N PRO A 179 -4.10 11.12 1.16
CA PRO A 179 -2.83 11.31 0.46
C PRO A 179 -1.74 10.39 1.04
N MET A 180 -0.84 9.94 0.17
CA MET A 180 0.36 9.23 0.60
C MET A 180 1.46 10.22 0.99
N ARG A 181 2.31 9.83 1.94
CA ARG A 181 3.54 10.57 2.29
C ARG A 181 4.60 10.44 1.19
N ALA A 182 4.68 9.28 0.58
CA ALA A 182 5.59 9.01 -0.51
C ALA A 182 5.05 7.92 -1.44
N VAL A 183 5.63 7.82 -2.63
CA VAL A 183 5.55 6.67 -3.52
C VAL A 183 6.96 6.13 -3.72
N ILE A 184 7.11 4.82 -3.64
CA ILE A 184 8.37 4.13 -3.91
C ILE A 184 8.19 3.30 -5.16
N THR A 185 9.08 3.53 -6.12
CA THR A 185 9.16 2.80 -7.38
C THR A 185 10.48 2.04 -7.47
N GLU A 186 10.68 1.28 -8.53
CA GLU A 186 11.97 0.65 -8.85
C GLU A 186 13.07 1.68 -9.10
N ASP A 187 12.73 2.89 -9.57
CA ASP A 187 13.69 3.91 -9.96
C ASP A 187 14.01 4.88 -8.81
N ARG A 188 13.01 5.25 -8.00
CA ARG A 188 13.17 6.34 -7.01
C ARG A 188 12.14 6.33 -5.88
N VAL A 189 12.37 7.23 -4.93
CA VAL A 189 11.41 7.62 -3.88
C VAL A 189 10.89 9.01 -4.22
N ILE A 190 9.59 9.17 -4.33
CA ILE A 190 8.90 10.44 -4.57
C ILE A 190 8.21 10.83 -3.26
N GLU A 191 8.63 11.92 -2.64
CA GLU A 191 8.00 12.40 -1.41
C GLU A 191 6.98 13.51 -1.68
N ARG A 192 5.90 13.50 -0.91
CA ARG A 192 4.90 14.56 -0.94
C ARG A 192 5.48 15.85 -0.37
N VAL A 193 5.52 16.90 -1.18
CA VAL A 193 5.85 18.23 -0.70
C VAL A 193 4.68 18.76 0.14
N PRO A 194 4.91 19.20 1.40
CA PRO A 194 3.88 19.82 2.21
C PRO A 194 3.28 21.06 1.51
N ARG A 195 1.95 21.19 1.55
CA ARG A 195 1.30 22.44 1.10
C ARG A 195 1.75 23.56 2.04
N GLY A 196 2.60 24.46 1.58
CA GLY A 196 3.02 25.62 2.37
C GLY A 196 4.50 26.02 2.25
N SER A 197 5.36 25.29 1.53
CA SER A 197 6.70 25.78 1.17
C SER A 197 6.69 26.47 -0.19
N SER A 198 5.87 27.52 -0.33
CA SER A 198 6.13 28.51 -1.37
C SER A 198 7.38 29.26 -0.91
N THR A 199 8.52 28.93 -1.47
CA THR A 199 9.69 29.81 -1.42
C THR A 199 9.28 31.15 -2.04
N ASN A 200 9.21 32.20 -1.22
CA ASN A 200 9.29 33.57 -1.66
C ASN A 200 10.63 33.78 -2.34
#